data_c36bc0e1eb87e43d649d56b4b4482f77
#
_entry.id   c36bc0e1eb87e43d649d56b4b4482f77
#
_cell.length_a   1.000
_cell.length_b   1.000
_cell.length_c   1.000
_cell.angle_alpha   90.00
_cell.angle_beta   90.00
_cell.angle_gamma   90.00
#
_symmetry.space_group_name_H-M   'P 1'
#
loop_
_entity.id
_entity.type
_entity.pdbx_description
1 polymer ?
#
loop_
_entity_poly.entity_id
_entity_poly.type
_entity_poly.pdbx_seq_one_letter_code
_entity_poly.pdbx_strand_id
1 'polypeptide(L)'
;MPRAVWNGVVLAEADSDAVRIVEGDVYFPPESVDHTYLRESRTRTVCPVKGVASYYDVVVDDEVNRDGAWFHAAPRPAAEGIAGYITFWKGVTIEQDD
;
A
#
# COMPACT_ATOMS: atom_id res chain seq x y z
N MET A 1 -4.30 -3.18 15.74
CA MET A 1 -3.67 -3.64 14.50
C MET A 1 -4.13 -2.77 13.34
N PRO A 2 -3.25 -2.00 12.75
CA PRO A 2 -3.63 -1.21 11.57
C PRO A 2 -4.16 -2.10 10.46
N ARG A 3 -5.17 -1.61 9.74
CA ARG A 3 -5.73 -2.33 8.61
C ARG A 3 -6.18 -1.36 7.53
N ALA A 4 -6.15 -1.82 6.29
CA ALA A 4 -6.63 -1.07 5.14
C ALA A 4 -7.94 -1.71 4.69
N VAL A 5 -9.00 -0.91 4.57
CA VAL A 5 -10.35 -1.39 4.26
C VAL A 5 -10.91 -0.61 3.08
N TRP A 6 -11.50 -1.32 2.13
CA TRP A 6 -12.20 -0.70 1.01
C TRP A 6 -13.35 -1.59 0.58
N ASN A 7 -14.51 -0.99 0.31
CA ASN A 7 -15.72 -1.70 -0.09
C ASN A 7 -16.07 -2.85 0.87
N GLY A 8 -15.88 -2.62 2.17
CA GLY A 8 -16.20 -3.60 3.19
C GLY A 8 -15.22 -4.76 3.30
N VAL A 9 -14.09 -4.70 2.60
CA VAL A 9 -13.10 -5.78 2.59
C VAL A 9 -11.80 -5.29 3.23
N VAL A 10 -11.22 -6.13 4.09
CA VAL A 10 -9.90 -5.87 4.67
C VAL A 10 -8.85 -6.28 3.64
N LEU A 11 -8.11 -5.28 3.13
CA LEU A 11 -7.09 -5.48 2.11
C LEU A 11 -5.74 -5.85 2.73
N ALA A 12 -5.48 -5.36 3.92
CA ALA A 12 -4.24 -5.59 4.63
C ALA A 12 -4.47 -5.42 6.13
N GLU A 13 -3.75 -6.19 6.92
CA GLU A 13 -3.80 -6.07 8.37
C GLU A 13 -2.48 -6.54 8.95
N ALA A 14 -1.88 -5.75 9.83
CA ALA A 14 -0.60 -6.10 10.43
C ALA A 14 -0.50 -5.49 11.82
N ASP A 15 0.40 -6.05 12.64
CA ASP A 15 0.70 -5.45 13.95
C ASP A 15 1.25 -4.04 13.74
N SER A 16 1.00 -3.16 14.70
CA SER A 16 1.51 -1.80 14.64
C SER A 16 3.04 -1.75 14.57
N ASP A 17 3.70 -2.77 15.11
CA ASP A 17 5.17 -2.88 15.04
C ASP A 17 5.66 -3.27 13.65
N ALA A 18 4.81 -3.85 12.83
CA ALA A 18 5.19 -4.36 11.51
C ALA A 18 5.02 -3.32 10.41
N VAL A 19 4.17 -2.32 10.61
CA VAL A 19 3.96 -1.28 9.60
C VAL A 19 5.02 -0.21 9.74
N ARG A 20 5.20 0.57 8.66
CA ARG A 20 6.06 1.75 8.66
C ARG A 20 5.20 2.95 8.31
N ILE A 21 5.40 4.05 9.01
CA ILE A 21 4.69 5.29 8.73
C ILE A 21 5.69 6.29 8.19
N VAL A 22 5.50 6.70 6.95
CA VAL A 22 6.40 7.64 6.28
C VAL A 22 5.57 8.73 5.64
N GLU A 23 5.81 9.96 6.01
CA GLU A 23 5.09 11.14 5.47
C GLU A 23 3.57 11.00 5.62
N GLY A 24 3.12 10.39 6.72
CA GLY A 24 1.71 10.21 6.99
C GLY A 24 1.08 8.98 6.33
N ASP A 25 1.79 8.30 5.44
CA ASP A 25 1.29 7.08 4.80
C ASP A 25 1.69 5.86 5.62
N VAL A 26 0.75 4.93 5.77
CA VAL A 26 0.98 3.67 6.47
C VAL A 26 1.37 2.62 5.45
N TYR A 27 2.58 2.09 5.58
CA TYR A 27 3.13 1.08 4.68
C TYR A 27 3.02 -0.29 5.34
N PHE A 28 2.34 -1.20 4.67
CA PHE A 28 2.13 -2.58 5.15
C PHE A 28 3.17 -3.51 4.55
N PRO A 29 3.75 -4.41 5.35
CA PRO A 29 4.63 -5.42 4.78
C PRO A 29 3.86 -6.26 3.75
N PRO A 30 4.51 -6.69 2.66
CA PRO A 30 3.79 -7.35 1.57
C PRO A 30 3.06 -8.62 2.00
N GLU A 31 3.60 -9.34 2.97
CA GLU A 31 2.96 -10.56 3.45
C GLU A 31 1.66 -10.32 4.24
N SER A 32 1.43 -9.07 4.68
CA SER A 32 0.21 -8.71 5.41
C SER A 32 -0.93 -8.28 4.48
N VAL A 33 -0.68 -8.22 3.18
CA VAL A 33 -1.63 -7.72 2.19
C VAL A 33 -2.26 -8.91 1.47
N ASP A 34 -3.58 -8.84 1.27
CA ASP A 34 -4.29 -9.85 0.50
C ASP A 34 -4.18 -9.50 -0.99
N HIS A 35 -3.26 -10.15 -1.68
CA HIS A 35 -2.94 -9.86 -3.06
C HIS A 35 -4.04 -10.27 -4.03
N THR A 36 -5.04 -11.04 -3.60
CA THR A 36 -6.16 -11.39 -4.46
C THR A 36 -6.98 -10.16 -4.85
N TYR A 37 -6.90 -9.09 -4.06
CA TYR A 37 -7.58 -7.83 -4.36
C TYR A 37 -6.71 -6.83 -5.10
N LEU A 38 -5.50 -7.22 -5.49
CA LEU A 38 -4.58 -6.34 -6.19
C LEU A 38 -4.35 -6.83 -7.61
N ARG A 39 -4.30 -5.88 -8.55
CA ARG A 39 -3.98 -6.16 -9.94
C ARG A 39 -2.88 -5.19 -10.37
N GLU A 40 -1.86 -5.69 -11.03
CA GLU A 40 -0.75 -4.85 -11.46
C GLU A 40 -1.24 -3.74 -12.38
N SER A 41 -0.76 -2.53 -12.11
CA SER A 41 -1.02 -1.37 -12.94
C SER A 41 0.25 -1.01 -13.72
N ARG A 42 0.09 -0.36 -14.86
CA ARG A 42 1.22 0.12 -15.64
C ARG A 42 1.73 1.47 -15.16
N THR A 43 1.02 2.10 -14.24
CA THR A 43 1.40 3.42 -13.75
C THR A 43 2.71 3.36 -13.00
N ARG A 44 3.59 4.32 -13.29
CA ARG A 44 4.84 4.52 -12.59
C ARG A 44 5.00 6.01 -12.34
N THR A 45 5.44 6.38 -11.15
CA THR A 45 5.78 7.76 -10.83
C THR A 45 7.17 7.79 -10.23
N VAL A 46 7.78 8.97 -10.20
CA VAL A 46 9.11 9.13 -9.63
C VAL A 46 9.03 10.11 -8.48
N CYS A 47 9.46 9.66 -7.31
CA CYS A 47 9.61 10.51 -6.13
C CYS A 47 11.10 10.82 -5.99
N PRO A 48 11.50 12.12 -5.95
CA PRO A 48 12.92 12.45 -5.82
C PRO A 48 13.58 11.87 -4.58
N VAL A 49 12.81 11.68 -3.51
CA VAL A 49 13.34 11.16 -2.24
C VAL A 49 13.32 9.63 -2.20
N LYS A 50 12.22 9.03 -2.67
CA LYS A 50 12.01 7.58 -2.50
C LYS A 50 12.35 6.76 -3.75
N GLY A 51 12.33 7.39 -4.94
CA GLY A 51 12.58 6.69 -6.19
C GLY A 51 11.29 6.36 -6.93
N VAL A 52 11.34 5.31 -7.75
CA VAL A 52 10.19 4.93 -8.59
C VAL A 52 9.11 4.24 -7.75
N ALA A 53 7.89 4.72 -7.90
CA ALA A 53 6.70 4.07 -7.32
C ALA A 53 6.00 3.26 -8.41
N SER A 54 5.65 2.03 -8.08
CA SER A 54 4.83 1.13 -8.91
C SER A 54 3.47 1.00 -8.27
N TYR A 55 2.45 0.80 -9.09
CA TYR A 55 1.06 0.87 -8.61
C TYR A 55 0.31 -0.42 -8.81
N TYR A 56 -0.68 -0.63 -7.94
CA TYR A 56 -1.69 -1.68 -8.10
C TYR A 56 -3.06 -1.02 -8.20
N ASP A 57 -3.93 -1.60 -9.03
CA ASP A 57 -5.36 -1.35 -8.92
C ASP A 57 -5.90 -2.21 -7.80
N VAL A 58 -6.83 -1.67 -7.02
CA VAL A 58 -7.53 -2.46 -5.99
C VAL A 58 -8.87 -2.89 -6.59
N VAL A 59 -9.11 -4.19 -6.61
CA VAL A 59 -10.31 -4.76 -7.23
C VAL A 59 -11.07 -5.56 -6.19
N VAL A 60 -12.31 -5.15 -5.92
CA VAL A 60 -13.21 -5.85 -5.01
C VAL A 60 -14.52 -6.07 -5.75
N ASP A 61 -14.92 -7.32 -5.92
CA ASP A 61 -16.06 -7.68 -6.74
C ASP A 61 -15.88 -7.10 -8.15
N ASP A 62 -16.81 -6.29 -8.63
CA ASP A 62 -16.72 -5.66 -9.94
C ASP A 62 -16.19 -4.24 -9.89
N GLU A 63 -15.81 -3.75 -8.72
CA GLU A 63 -15.34 -2.39 -8.58
C GLU A 63 -13.83 -2.30 -8.61
N VAL A 64 -13.34 -1.33 -9.37
CA VAL A 64 -11.90 -1.12 -9.56
C VAL A 64 -11.53 0.26 -9.03
N ASN A 65 -10.60 0.29 -8.09
CA ASN A 65 -9.99 1.51 -7.60
C ASN A 65 -8.63 1.63 -8.29
N ARG A 66 -8.58 2.39 -9.37
CA ARG A 66 -7.38 2.47 -10.20
C ARG A 66 -6.25 3.12 -9.43
N ASP A 67 -5.09 2.45 -9.43
CA ASP A 67 -3.88 2.94 -8.76
C ASP A 67 -4.11 3.22 -7.28
N GLY A 68 -4.99 2.44 -6.64
CA GLY A 68 -5.36 2.63 -5.25
C GLY A 68 -4.29 2.22 -4.25
N ALA A 69 -3.24 1.57 -4.71
CA ALA A 69 -2.11 1.16 -3.86
C ALA A 69 -0.81 1.35 -4.61
N TRP A 70 0.29 1.56 -3.87
CA TRP A 70 1.61 1.65 -4.50
C TRP A 70 2.70 1.09 -3.59
N PHE A 71 3.87 0.86 -4.20
CA PHE A 71 5.05 0.37 -3.50
C PHE A 71 6.31 0.83 -4.22
N HIS A 72 7.42 0.80 -3.53
CA HIS A 72 8.74 1.07 -4.10
C HIS A 72 9.54 -0.22 -4.07
N ALA A 73 9.71 -0.87 -5.21
CA ALA A 73 10.43 -2.14 -5.28
C ALA A 73 11.93 -1.96 -4.98
N ALA A 74 12.52 -0.87 -5.46
CA ALA A 74 13.92 -0.57 -5.27
C ALA A 74 14.09 0.90 -4.92
N PRO A 75 13.68 1.30 -3.69
CA PRO A 75 13.72 2.71 -3.30
C PRO A 75 15.16 3.19 -3.13
N ARG A 76 15.31 4.52 -3.12
CA ARG A 76 16.59 5.13 -2.82
C ARG A 76 17.02 4.76 -1.40
N PRO A 77 18.33 4.79 -1.09
CA PRO A 77 18.81 4.35 0.21
C PRO A 77 18.10 4.98 1.42
N ALA A 78 17.69 6.23 1.31
CA ALA A 78 16.98 6.91 2.41
C ALA A 78 15.63 6.26 2.73
N ALA A 79 15.06 5.49 1.82
CA ALA A 79 13.75 4.87 1.99
C ALA A 79 13.80 3.34 1.90
N GLU A 80 14.98 2.72 2.01
CA GLU A 80 15.08 1.27 1.84
C GLU A 80 14.30 0.48 2.89
N GLY A 81 13.98 1.09 4.02
CA GLY A 81 13.17 0.43 5.05
C GLY A 81 11.74 0.13 4.63
N ILE A 82 11.27 0.73 3.52
CA ILE A 82 9.93 0.46 3.00
C ILE A 82 9.96 -0.30 1.68
N ALA A 83 11.10 -0.87 1.31
CA ALA A 83 11.22 -1.62 0.06
C ALA A 83 10.17 -2.74 0.01
N GLY A 84 9.33 -2.72 -1.02
CA GLY A 84 8.28 -3.72 -1.21
C GLY A 84 7.05 -3.56 -0.33
N TYR A 85 7.06 -2.65 0.63
CA TYR A 85 5.89 -2.38 1.47
C TYR A 85 4.84 -1.66 0.65
N ILE A 86 3.56 -1.97 0.93
CA ILE A 86 2.43 -1.47 0.15
C ILE A 86 1.64 -0.47 0.97
N THR A 87 1.32 0.67 0.37
CA THR A 87 0.47 1.68 1.00
C THR A 87 -0.74 1.95 0.10
N PHE A 88 -1.80 2.49 0.69
CA PHE A 88 -3.10 2.64 0.04
C PHE A 88 -3.58 4.09 0.14
N TRP A 89 -4.38 4.51 -0.83
CA TRP A 89 -5.00 5.84 -0.86
C TRP A 89 -6.33 5.78 -1.61
N LYS A 90 -6.83 6.93 -2.08
CA LYS A 90 -8.01 7.02 -2.96
C LYS A 90 -9.24 6.33 -2.40
N GLY A 91 -9.59 6.69 -1.18
CA GLY A 91 -10.81 6.17 -0.57
C GLY A 91 -10.62 4.90 0.22
N VAL A 92 -9.44 4.30 0.20
CA VAL A 92 -9.13 3.20 1.10
C VAL A 92 -8.98 3.77 2.50
N THR A 93 -9.74 3.22 3.45
CA THR A 93 -9.70 3.68 4.83
C THR A 93 -8.61 2.93 5.58
N ILE A 94 -7.77 3.68 6.27
CA ILE A 94 -6.78 3.09 7.16
C ILE A 94 -7.33 3.16 8.57
N GLU A 95 -7.62 2.01 9.17
CA GLU A 95 -8.09 1.91 10.54
C GLU A 95 -6.91 1.57 11.43
N GLN A 96 -6.72 2.36 12.46
CA GLN A 96 -5.67 2.11 13.43
C GLN A 96 -6.35 1.99 14.79
N ASP A 97 -6.63 0.76 15.19
CA ASP A 97 -7.17 0.55 16.52
C ASP A 97 -6.02 0.42 17.51
N ASP A 98 -6.19 1.05 18.59
CA ASP A 98 -5.17 1.12 19.63
C ASP A 98 -5.20 -0.05 20.59
#